data_19c6b8034e1c5e41660d265b5e54020c
#
_entry.id   19c6b8034e1c5e41660d265b5e54020c
#
_cell.length_a   1.000
_cell.length_b   1.000
_cell.length_c   1.000
_cell.angle_alpha   90.00
_cell.angle_beta   90.00
_cell.angle_gamma   90.00
#
_symmetry.space_group_name_H-M   'P 1'
#
loop_
_entity.id
_entity.type
_entity.pdbx_description
1 polymer ?
#
loop_
_entity_poly.entity_id
_entity_poly.type
_entity_poly.pdbx_seq_one_letter_code
_entity_poly.pdbx_strand_id
1 'polypeptide(L)'
;MIFSSAPHKKSIQKIIFLLYFCTMYYRRKIVLSLLQLFDNKLDKIRLQKLLFYVSRLQEKKSYHFVPYKFGCFSFQANADLHTMEKYQLVEATMDYWKKIDDKNYFEELKHNDKTALRHIKSQYGKLNKEDLIALSYRQYPFFAINSTIVESILSKEEIAKVRSQKPCKNTIVLFTIGYEGISLEEYLNKLILNDIRVLCDVRKNASSMKYGFSKNQLKKACEGIGINYIHIPEVGIESDKRQELNTQSNYDKLFEIYKSKILLKETAKQKEILALLKSKKRIALGCFEANIHQCHRKHLAESITGMKSFSYELKHL
;
A
#
# COMPACT_ATOMS: atom_id res chain seq x y z
N MET A 1 3.75 57.30 2.61
CA MET A 1 3.50 56.23 3.60
C MET A 1 3.71 54.90 2.88
N ILE A 2 4.82 54.26 3.17
CA ILE A 2 5.20 52.99 2.56
C ILE A 2 4.85 51.89 3.58
N PHE A 3 3.84 51.07 3.33
CA PHE A 3 3.54 49.92 4.16
C PHE A 3 4.41 48.74 3.73
N SER A 4 5.40 48.44 4.56
CA SER A 4 6.22 47.22 4.52
C SER A 4 5.41 46.07 5.10
N SER A 5 4.99 45.12 4.25
CA SER A 5 4.28 43.90 4.68
C SER A 5 5.07 42.66 4.28
N ALA A 6 6.08 42.27 5.03
CA ALA A 6 6.75 40.97 4.80
C ALA A 6 7.54 40.36 5.98
N PRO A 7 7.12 40.42 7.25
CA PRO A 7 7.71 39.49 8.26
C PRO A 7 6.83 38.31 8.60
N HIS A 8 5.51 38.29 8.39
CA HIS A 8 4.62 37.23 8.88
C HIS A 8 4.74 35.88 8.15
N LYS A 9 5.00 35.86 6.86
CA LYS A 9 5.11 34.57 6.11
C LYS A 9 6.32 33.74 6.51
N LYS A 10 7.48 34.38 6.76
CA LYS A 10 8.72 33.68 7.17
C LYS A 10 8.63 33.11 8.59
N SER A 11 7.93 33.75 9.52
CA SER A 11 7.75 33.27 10.89
C SER A 11 6.80 32.06 10.96
N ILE A 12 5.70 32.06 10.21
CA ILE A 12 4.76 30.95 10.12
C ILE A 12 5.43 29.74 9.49
N GLN A 13 6.20 29.93 8.42
CA GLN A 13 6.97 28.86 7.78
C GLN A 13 8.02 28.25 8.73
N LYS A 14 8.65 29.07 9.58
CA LYS A 14 9.60 28.64 10.59
C LYS A 14 8.93 27.87 11.74
N ILE A 15 7.74 28.26 12.16
CA ILE A 15 6.94 27.56 13.17
C ILE A 15 6.42 26.23 12.64
N ILE A 16 5.92 26.16 11.40
CA ILE A 16 5.51 24.92 10.73
C ILE A 16 6.71 23.97 10.57
N PHE A 17 7.87 24.50 10.21
CA PHE A 17 9.13 23.74 10.12
C PHE A 17 9.56 23.18 11.48
N LEU A 18 9.50 23.96 12.57
CA LEU A 18 9.79 23.51 13.94
C LEU A 18 8.80 22.46 14.46
N LEU A 19 7.50 22.63 14.22
CA LEU A 19 6.47 21.66 14.59
C LEU A 19 6.65 20.34 13.80
N TYR A 20 7.06 20.41 12.54
CA TYR A 20 7.34 19.23 11.73
C TYR A 20 8.54 18.43 12.25
N PHE A 21 9.61 19.09 12.71
CA PHE A 21 10.76 18.42 13.33
C PHE A 21 10.40 17.70 14.63
N CYS A 22 9.46 18.22 15.40
CA CYS A 22 8.97 17.56 16.61
C CYS A 22 8.14 16.28 16.32
N THR A 23 7.61 16.13 15.09
CA THR A 23 6.69 15.03 14.73
C THR A 23 7.19 14.16 13.56
N MET A 24 8.47 14.27 13.19
CA MET A 24 9.03 13.48 12.09
C MET A 24 8.94 11.99 12.38
N TYR A 25 8.23 11.25 11.52
CA TYR A 25 8.12 9.80 11.64
C TYR A 25 9.50 9.12 11.58
N TYR A 26 9.76 8.20 12.50
CA TYR A 26 11.02 7.47 12.60
C TYR A 26 11.42 6.82 11.25
N ARG A 27 10.47 6.24 10.51
CA ARG A 27 10.73 5.65 9.19
C ARG A 27 11.33 6.63 8.18
N ARG A 28 11.02 7.93 8.26
CA ARG A 28 11.61 8.97 7.39
C ARG A 28 13.08 9.20 7.73
N LYS A 29 13.43 9.10 9.02
CA LYS A 29 14.84 9.16 9.45
C LYS A 29 15.65 8.01 8.85
N ILE A 30 15.08 6.81 8.71
CA ILE A 30 15.73 5.68 8.01
C ILE A 30 16.06 6.03 6.55
N VAL A 31 15.12 6.63 5.80
CA VAL A 31 15.36 7.05 4.41
C VAL A 31 16.43 8.13 4.32
N LEU A 32 16.35 9.16 5.18
CA LEU A 32 17.33 10.25 5.20
C LEU A 32 18.72 9.76 5.59
N SER A 33 18.82 8.85 6.56
CA SER A 33 20.07 8.21 6.96
C SER A 33 20.65 7.31 5.86
N LEU A 34 19.79 6.62 5.12
CA LEU A 34 20.22 5.86 3.94
C LEU A 34 20.82 6.79 2.88
N LEU A 35 20.15 7.91 2.57
CA LEU A 35 20.72 8.93 1.68
C LEU A 35 22.07 9.46 2.18
N GLN A 36 22.18 9.80 3.48
CA GLN A 36 23.43 10.27 4.08
C GLN A 36 24.60 9.29 3.87
N LEU A 37 24.38 8.01 4.10
CA LEU A 37 25.40 6.98 3.92
C LEU A 37 25.85 6.84 2.45
N PHE A 38 25.05 7.29 1.49
CA PHE A 38 25.34 7.26 0.05
C PHE A 38 25.60 8.68 -0.50
N ASP A 39 26.36 9.47 0.24
CA ASP A 39 26.82 10.80 -0.17
C ASP A 39 25.66 11.75 -0.49
N ASN A 40 24.59 11.65 0.29
CA ASN A 40 23.33 12.38 0.19
C ASN A 40 22.57 12.20 -1.14
N LYS A 41 22.91 11.21 -1.97
CA LYS A 41 22.33 11.03 -3.30
C LYS A 41 22.16 9.56 -3.65
N LEU A 42 20.96 9.16 -4.07
CA LEU A 42 20.67 7.82 -4.58
C LEU A 42 19.72 7.87 -5.77
N ASP A 43 19.99 7.03 -6.79
CA ASP A 43 19.05 6.72 -7.84
C ASP A 43 17.72 6.20 -7.24
N LYS A 44 16.59 6.59 -7.84
CA LYS A 44 15.25 6.26 -7.31
C LYS A 44 15.01 4.76 -7.16
N ILE A 45 15.51 3.96 -8.11
CA ILE A 45 15.37 2.51 -8.08
C ILE A 45 16.33 1.91 -7.05
N ARG A 46 17.60 2.36 -7.02
CA ARG A 46 18.57 1.91 -6.01
C ARG A 46 18.07 2.19 -4.60
N LEU A 47 17.50 3.38 -4.35
CA LEU A 47 16.93 3.72 -3.04
C LEU A 47 15.86 2.72 -2.62
N GLN A 48 14.91 2.39 -3.49
CA GLN A 48 13.86 1.40 -3.21
C GLN A 48 14.45 0.01 -2.91
N LYS A 49 15.48 -0.43 -3.65
CA LYS A 49 16.14 -1.73 -3.44
C LYS A 49 16.92 -1.76 -2.11
N LEU A 50 17.72 -0.75 -1.85
CA LEU A 50 18.49 -0.67 -0.61
C LEU A 50 17.57 -0.60 0.61
N LEU A 51 16.51 0.20 0.53
CA LEU A 51 15.50 0.31 1.59
C LEU A 51 14.75 -1.01 1.82
N PHE A 52 14.48 -1.76 0.75
CA PHE A 52 13.95 -3.12 0.85
C PHE A 52 14.90 -4.03 1.64
N TYR A 53 16.19 -4.03 1.31
CA TYR A 53 17.18 -4.83 2.04
C TYR A 53 17.30 -4.39 3.51
N VAL A 54 17.30 -3.09 3.80
CA VAL A 54 17.24 -2.57 5.19
C VAL A 54 16.05 -3.15 5.92
N SER A 55 14.85 -3.14 5.30
CA SER A 55 13.63 -3.65 5.93
C SER A 55 13.68 -5.16 6.23
N ARG A 56 14.55 -5.91 5.55
CA ARG A 56 14.76 -7.36 5.82
C ARG A 56 15.62 -7.61 7.05
N LEU A 57 16.43 -6.64 7.45
CA LEU A 57 17.28 -6.71 8.63
C LEU A 57 16.63 -6.09 9.87
N GLN A 58 15.56 -5.30 9.70
CA GLN A 58 14.86 -4.67 10.80
C GLN A 58 13.96 -5.65 11.54
N GLU A 59 14.00 -5.65 12.85
CA GLU A 59 13.05 -6.36 13.71
C GLU A 59 11.62 -5.84 13.47
N LYS A 60 11.43 -4.53 13.56
CA LYS A 60 10.21 -3.84 13.17
C LYS A 60 10.43 -3.08 11.87
N LYS A 61 9.83 -3.58 10.79
CA LYS A 61 9.99 -3.00 9.45
C LYS A 61 9.49 -1.56 9.41
N SER A 62 10.33 -0.67 8.92
CA SER A 62 9.97 0.73 8.68
C SER A 62 9.08 0.90 7.46
N TYR A 63 9.25 0.04 6.45
CA TYR A 63 8.48 0.02 5.22
C TYR A 63 8.16 -1.40 4.78
N HIS A 64 6.99 -1.55 4.15
CA HIS A 64 6.57 -2.76 3.46
C HIS A 64 6.73 -2.56 1.96
N PHE A 65 6.81 -3.66 1.21
CA PHE A 65 7.06 -3.64 -0.24
C PHE A 65 6.12 -4.58 -0.97
N VAL A 66 5.85 -4.26 -2.24
CA VAL A 66 5.07 -5.08 -3.17
C VAL A 66 5.88 -5.35 -4.44
N PRO A 67 5.59 -6.43 -5.18
CA PRO A 67 6.09 -6.62 -6.54
C PRO A 67 5.48 -5.57 -7.47
N TYR A 68 6.32 -4.74 -8.09
CA TYR A 68 5.92 -3.64 -8.96
C TYR A 68 6.78 -3.60 -10.24
N LYS A 69 6.64 -2.53 -11.04
CA LYS A 69 7.24 -2.39 -12.39
C LYS A 69 8.75 -2.64 -12.47
N PHE A 70 9.49 -2.33 -11.42
CA PHE A 70 10.94 -2.56 -11.33
C PHE A 70 11.31 -3.44 -10.11
N GLY A 71 10.44 -4.38 -9.76
CA GLY A 71 10.61 -5.26 -8.60
C GLY A 71 10.03 -4.68 -7.31
N CYS A 72 10.68 -4.92 -6.17
CA CYS A 72 10.18 -4.44 -4.87
C CYS A 72 10.03 -2.91 -4.84
N PHE A 73 8.83 -2.46 -4.43
CA PHE A 73 8.46 -1.05 -4.35
C PHE A 73 7.63 -0.76 -3.11
N SER A 74 7.93 0.33 -2.42
CA SER A 74 7.12 0.86 -1.32
C SER A 74 6.45 2.16 -1.74
N PHE A 75 5.13 2.16 -1.84
CA PHE A 75 4.32 3.35 -2.07
C PHE A 75 4.45 4.33 -0.91
N GLN A 76 4.50 3.80 0.33
CA GLN A 76 4.67 4.62 1.53
C GLN A 76 6.02 5.34 1.55
N ALA A 77 7.11 4.66 1.18
CA ALA A 77 8.42 5.30 1.11
C ALA A 77 8.46 6.39 0.04
N ASN A 78 7.85 6.14 -1.12
CA ASN A 78 7.74 7.13 -2.18
C ASN A 78 6.91 8.35 -1.75
N ALA A 79 5.80 8.14 -1.04
CA ALA A 79 4.98 9.23 -0.50
C ALA A 79 5.70 10.04 0.58
N ASP A 80 6.46 9.36 1.45
CA ASP A 80 7.29 10.02 2.46
C ASP A 80 8.38 10.88 1.83
N LEU A 81 9.03 10.42 0.75
CA LEU A 81 10.00 11.19 -0.02
C LEU A 81 9.39 12.46 -0.62
N HIS A 82 8.23 12.38 -1.27
CA HIS A 82 7.52 13.56 -1.77
C HIS A 82 7.04 14.51 -0.67
N THR A 83 6.73 13.97 0.51
CA THR A 83 6.40 14.81 1.66
C THR A 83 7.65 15.53 2.17
N MET A 84 8.78 14.83 2.27
CA MET A 84 10.06 15.41 2.68
C MET A 84 10.58 16.45 1.68
N GLU A 85 10.29 16.27 0.38
CA GLU A 85 10.58 17.27 -0.66
C GLU A 85 9.81 18.57 -0.43
N LYS A 86 8.52 18.51 -0.09
CA LYS A 86 7.70 19.70 0.27
C LYS A 86 8.27 20.45 1.49
N TYR A 87 8.93 19.74 2.39
CA TYR A 87 9.58 20.31 3.57
C TYR A 87 11.05 20.64 3.35
N GLN A 88 11.54 20.59 2.11
CA GLN A 88 12.92 20.93 1.75
C GLN A 88 13.99 20.12 2.50
N LEU A 89 13.70 18.85 2.78
CA LEU A 89 14.67 17.91 3.36
C LEU A 89 15.38 17.10 2.28
N VAL A 90 14.66 16.87 1.17
CA VAL A 90 15.20 16.20 -0.02
C VAL A 90 14.78 16.96 -1.26
N GLU A 91 15.52 16.76 -2.33
CA GLU A 91 15.22 17.25 -3.69
C GLU A 91 15.07 16.06 -4.63
N ALA A 92 14.03 16.10 -5.48
CA ALA A 92 13.84 15.14 -6.55
C ALA A 92 14.41 15.68 -7.86
N THR A 93 15.21 14.86 -8.54
CA THR A 93 15.48 15.05 -9.98
C THR A 93 14.72 14.00 -10.79
N MET A 94 14.95 13.94 -12.12
CA MET A 94 14.37 12.89 -12.95
C MET A 94 14.76 11.49 -12.45
N ASP A 95 16.02 11.28 -12.10
CA ASP A 95 16.59 9.95 -11.84
C ASP A 95 16.89 9.65 -10.37
N TYR A 96 17.10 10.63 -9.54
CA TYR A 96 17.54 10.43 -8.15
C TYR A 96 16.87 11.33 -7.13
N TRP A 97 17.03 10.93 -5.87
CA TRP A 97 16.73 11.71 -4.68
C TRP A 97 18.05 12.21 -4.06
N LYS A 98 18.06 13.46 -3.64
CA LYS A 98 19.17 14.09 -2.94
C LYS A 98 18.69 14.65 -1.61
N LYS A 99 19.38 14.33 -0.51
CA LYS A 99 19.19 14.98 0.78
C LYS A 99 19.87 16.35 0.71
N ILE A 100 19.20 17.41 1.14
CA ILE A 100 19.66 18.79 0.99
C ILE A 100 19.83 19.54 2.32
N ASP A 101 19.27 19.05 3.42
CA ASP A 101 19.48 19.63 4.74
C ASP A 101 20.78 19.09 5.39
N ASP A 102 21.35 19.84 6.36
CA ASP A 102 22.63 19.51 7.00
C ASP A 102 22.47 18.60 8.23
N LYS A 103 21.25 18.25 8.61
CA LYS A 103 20.99 17.47 9.82
C LYS A 103 21.47 16.02 9.68
N ASN A 104 22.15 15.53 10.72
CA ASN A 104 22.58 14.14 10.81
C ASN A 104 21.50 13.24 11.41
N TYR A 105 20.69 12.62 10.56
CA TYR A 105 19.62 11.72 10.99
C TYR A 105 20.13 10.34 11.41
N PHE A 106 21.29 9.93 10.92
CA PHE A 106 21.88 8.64 11.25
C PHE A 106 22.13 8.51 12.76
N GLU A 107 22.59 9.60 13.40
CA GLU A 107 22.83 9.58 14.84
C GLU A 107 21.55 9.46 15.69
N GLU A 108 20.41 9.83 15.15
CA GLU A 108 19.10 9.71 15.81
C GLU A 108 18.48 8.30 15.72
N LEU A 109 19.10 7.39 14.99
CA LEU A 109 18.58 6.04 14.82
C LEU A 109 18.93 5.14 16.01
N LYS A 110 18.09 4.12 16.22
CA LYS A 110 18.37 3.01 17.12
C LYS A 110 19.60 2.24 16.68
N HIS A 111 20.34 1.66 17.63
CA HIS A 111 21.58 0.93 17.38
C HIS A 111 21.42 -0.14 16.28
N ASN A 112 20.38 -0.98 16.36
CA ASN A 112 20.14 -2.05 15.39
C ASN A 112 19.92 -1.52 13.98
N ASP A 113 19.22 -0.38 13.83
CA ASP A 113 18.98 0.24 12.51
C ASP A 113 20.27 0.88 11.97
N LYS A 114 21.10 1.50 12.81
CA LYS A 114 22.45 1.97 12.42
C LYS A 114 23.30 0.82 11.88
N THR A 115 23.30 -0.31 12.59
CA THR A 115 24.02 -1.53 12.19
C THR A 115 23.49 -2.08 10.87
N ALA A 116 22.16 -2.18 10.70
CA ALA A 116 21.54 -2.62 9.45
C ALA A 116 21.94 -1.72 8.27
N LEU A 117 21.89 -0.41 8.43
CA LEU A 117 22.24 0.55 7.37
C LEU A 117 23.74 0.47 7.00
N ARG A 118 24.65 0.35 7.97
CA ARG A 118 26.09 0.14 7.71
C ARG A 118 26.34 -1.17 6.97
N HIS A 119 25.67 -2.24 7.38
CA HIS A 119 25.74 -3.52 6.70
C HIS A 119 25.29 -3.41 5.23
N ILE A 120 24.16 -2.75 4.98
CA ILE A 120 23.66 -2.54 3.61
C ILE A 120 24.67 -1.69 2.78
N LYS A 121 25.24 -0.64 3.35
CA LYS A 121 26.29 0.16 2.66
C LYS A 121 27.50 -0.69 2.32
N SER A 122 27.97 -1.52 3.25
CA SER A 122 29.12 -2.41 3.04
C SER A 122 28.86 -3.45 1.95
N GLN A 123 27.70 -4.15 2.00
CA GLN A 123 27.38 -5.25 1.09
C GLN A 123 26.98 -4.80 -0.33
N TYR A 124 26.22 -3.71 -0.43
CA TYR A 124 25.57 -3.33 -1.69
C TYR A 124 25.97 -1.93 -2.19
N GLY A 125 26.83 -1.22 -1.44
CA GLY A 125 27.19 0.17 -1.74
C GLY A 125 27.90 0.36 -3.08
N LYS A 126 28.66 -0.63 -3.51
CA LYS A 126 29.43 -0.61 -4.78
C LYS A 126 28.64 -1.11 -5.99
N LEU A 127 27.47 -1.76 -5.77
CA LEU A 127 26.66 -2.27 -6.87
C LEU A 127 26.02 -1.11 -7.65
N ASN A 128 26.06 -1.19 -8.96
CA ASN A 128 25.30 -0.30 -9.82
C ASN A 128 23.78 -0.64 -9.75
N LYS A 129 22.98 0.10 -10.47
CA LYS A 129 21.51 -0.07 -10.47
C LYS A 129 21.10 -1.42 -11.02
N GLU A 130 21.68 -1.82 -12.14
CA GLU A 130 21.35 -3.05 -12.89
C GLU A 130 21.72 -4.30 -12.06
N ASP A 131 22.93 -4.32 -11.48
CA ASP A 131 23.38 -5.42 -10.62
C ASP A 131 22.51 -5.58 -9.37
N LEU A 132 22.11 -4.45 -8.75
CA LEU A 132 21.25 -4.47 -7.58
C LEU A 132 19.82 -4.95 -7.91
N ILE A 133 19.29 -4.60 -9.08
CA ILE A 133 18.03 -5.12 -9.59
C ILE A 133 18.14 -6.64 -9.79
N ALA A 134 19.15 -7.09 -10.55
CA ALA A 134 19.36 -8.51 -10.83
C ALA A 134 19.49 -9.33 -9.54
N LEU A 135 20.30 -8.85 -8.60
CA LEU A 135 20.49 -9.49 -7.29
C LEU A 135 19.17 -9.60 -6.53
N SER A 136 18.39 -8.50 -6.49
CA SER A 136 17.10 -8.51 -5.79
C SER A 136 16.09 -9.48 -6.41
N TYR A 137 16.11 -9.69 -7.73
CA TYR A 137 15.24 -10.63 -8.43
C TYR A 137 15.66 -12.08 -8.16
N ARG A 138 16.96 -12.37 -8.12
CA ARG A 138 17.50 -13.68 -7.81
C ARG A 138 17.19 -14.11 -6.38
N GLN A 139 17.42 -13.20 -5.42
CA GLN A 139 17.22 -13.49 -3.99
C GLN A 139 15.75 -13.50 -3.58
N TYR A 140 14.93 -12.68 -4.22
CA TYR A 140 13.52 -12.48 -3.88
C TYR A 140 12.64 -12.49 -5.13
N PRO A 141 12.54 -13.62 -5.84
CA PRO A 141 11.87 -13.71 -7.15
C PRO A 141 10.39 -13.31 -7.10
N PHE A 142 9.69 -13.50 -5.98
CA PHE A 142 8.33 -13.00 -5.79
C PHE A 142 8.19 -11.51 -6.09
N PHE A 143 9.15 -10.69 -5.69
CA PHE A 143 9.08 -9.24 -5.95
C PHE A 143 9.32 -8.85 -7.41
N ALA A 144 9.75 -9.78 -8.25
CA ALA A 144 9.95 -9.55 -9.68
C ALA A 144 8.75 -9.96 -10.56
N ILE A 145 7.69 -10.59 -10.01
CA ILE A 145 6.56 -11.16 -10.78
C ILE A 145 5.78 -10.14 -11.63
N ASN A 146 5.85 -8.87 -11.30
CA ASN A 146 5.21 -7.77 -12.03
C ASN A 146 6.24 -6.84 -12.71
N SER A 147 7.52 -7.25 -12.77
CA SER A 147 8.57 -6.44 -13.37
C SER A 147 8.40 -6.37 -14.90
N THR A 148 8.50 -5.16 -15.43
CA THR A 148 8.46 -4.90 -16.89
C THR A 148 9.81 -5.08 -17.56
N ILE A 149 10.88 -5.28 -16.79
CA ILE A 149 12.27 -5.41 -17.28
C ILE A 149 12.90 -6.75 -16.92
N VAL A 150 12.13 -7.72 -16.42
CA VAL A 150 12.66 -9.00 -15.97
C VAL A 150 13.40 -9.75 -17.09
N GLU A 151 12.89 -9.67 -18.31
CA GLU A 151 13.45 -10.36 -19.49
C GLU A 151 14.77 -9.76 -19.97
N SER A 152 15.04 -8.48 -19.69
CA SER A 152 16.32 -7.83 -20.00
C SER A 152 17.37 -7.97 -18.91
N ILE A 153 16.98 -8.48 -17.73
CA ILE A 153 17.85 -8.55 -16.54
C ILE A 153 18.26 -9.98 -16.20
N LEU A 154 17.40 -10.96 -16.42
CA LEU A 154 17.58 -12.33 -15.97
C LEU A 154 17.70 -13.34 -17.13
N SER A 155 18.35 -14.49 -16.86
CA SER A 155 18.37 -15.63 -17.80
C SER A 155 16.98 -16.29 -17.91
N LYS A 156 16.80 -17.15 -18.92
CA LYS A 156 15.53 -17.88 -19.12
C LYS A 156 15.17 -18.75 -17.90
N GLU A 157 16.16 -19.39 -17.28
CA GLU A 157 16.00 -20.24 -16.08
C GLU A 157 15.58 -19.40 -14.86
N GLU A 158 16.18 -18.23 -14.70
CA GLU A 158 15.84 -17.29 -13.62
C GLU A 158 14.44 -16.68 -13.82
N ILE A 159 14.06 -16.36 -15.05
CA ILE A 159 12.71 -15.91 -15.42
C ILE A 159 11.68 -17.00 -15.08
N ALA A 160 11.97 -18.26 -15.36
CA ALA A 160 11.08 -19.37 -15.00
C ALA A 160 10.85 -19.43 -13.47
N LYS A 161 11.91 -19.22 -12.66
CA LYS A 161 11.79 -19.12 -11.19
C LYS A 161 10.92 -17.95 -10.77
N VAL A 162 11.04 -16.77 -11.40
CA VAL A 162 10.18 -15.63 -11.12
C VAL A 162 8.72 -15.94 -11.47
N ARG A 163 8.47 -16.49 -12.65
CA ARG A 163 7.12 -16.84 -13.12
C ARG A 163 6.44 -17.88 -12.23
N SER A 164 7.18 -18.85 -11.68
CA SER A 164 6.64 -19.84 -10.73
C SER A 164 6.20 -19.25 -9.40
N GLN A 165 6.69 -18.05 -9.02
CA GLN A 165 6.24 -17.34 -7.82
C GLN A 165 4.93 -16.58 -8.01
N LYS A 166 4.46 -16.39 -9.24
CA LYS A 166 3.21 -15.70 -9.49
C LYS A 166 2.03 -16.63 -9.16
N PRO A 167 1.19 -16.26 -8.17
CA PRO A 167 0.00 -17.05 -7.88
C PRO A 167 -0.90 -17.17 -9.10
N CYS A 168 -1.30 -18.39 -9.44
CA CYS A 168 -2.23 -18.68 -10.54
C CYS A 168 -3.18 -19.78 -10.09
N LYS A 169 -4.42 -19.41 -9.73
CA LYS A 169 -5.44 -20.33 -9.19
C LYS A 169 -6.68 -20.32 -10.07
N ASN A 170 -7.23 -21.50 -10.35
CA ASN A 170 -8.40 -21.64 -11.21
C ASN A 170 -9.73 -21.78 -10.46
N THR A 171 -9.70 -21.95 -9.14
CA THR A 171 -10.89 -22.05 -8.29
C THR A 171 -11.64 -20.73 -8.23
N ILE A 172 -12.96 -20.79 -8.26
CA ILE A 172 -13.81 -19.60 -8.10
C ILE A 172 -14.00 -19.35 -6.60
N VAL A 173 -13.56 -18.19 -6.12
CA VAL A 173 -13.63 -17.83 -4.70
C VAL A 173 -14.02 -16.36 -4.56
N LEU A 174 -15.05 -16.11 -3.75
CA LEU A 174 -15.39 -14.78 -3.28
C LEU A 174 -14.56 -14.47 -2.03
N PHE A 175 -13.82 -13.37 -2.05
CA PHE A 175 -13.07 -12.92 -0.87
C PHE A 175 -13.71 -11.68 -0.25
N THR A 176 -13.46 -11.48 1.03
CA THR A 176 -13.63 -10.18 1.69
C THR A 176 -12.34 -9.75 2.34
N ILE A 177 -12.05 -8.46 2.32
CA ILE A 177 -10.82 -7.90 2.89
C ILE A 177 -11.06 -6.54 3.54
N GLY A 178 -10.48 -6.32 4.74
CA GLY A 178 -10.42 -5.03 5.41
C GLY A 178 -9.01 -4.46 5.40
N TYR A 179 -8.88 -3.12 5.48
CA TYR A 179 -7.56 -2.47 5.49
C TYR A 179 -7.20 -1.78 6.81
N GLU A 180 -8.05 -1.88 7.80
CA GLU A 180 -7.74 -1.36 9.15
C GLU A 180 -6.51 -2.08 9.72
N GLY A 181 -5.61 -1.32 10.33
CA GLY A 181 -4.40 -1.86 10.98
C GLY A 181 -3.24 -2.23 10.05
N ILE A 182 -3.43 -2.37 8.72
CA ILE A 182 -2.37 -2.80 7.78
C ILE A 182 -2.00 -1.70 6.78
N SER A 183 -0.77 -1.70 6.28
CA SER A 183 -0.30 -0.80 5.23
C SER A 183 -0.92 -1.11 3.87
N LEU A 184 -0.80 -0.17 2.91
CA LEU A 184 -1.22 -0.40 1.53
C LEU A 184 -0.49 -1.61 0.92
N GLU A 185 0.81 -1.72 1.16
CA GLU A 185 1.64 -2.80 0.64
C GLU A 185 1.22 -4.17 1.21
N GLU A 186 0.91 -4.25 2.50
CA GLU A 186 0.40 -5.49 3.12
C GLU A 186 -0.96 -5.88 2.53
N TYR A 187 -1.84 -4.90 2.35
CA TYR A 187 -3.14 -5.09 1.70
C TYR A 187 -2.98 -5.63 0.27
N LEU A 188 -2.14 -4.98 -0.55
CA LEU A 188 -1.89 -5.40 -1.93
C LEU A 188 -1.23 -6.79 -2.00
N ASN A 189 -0.29 -7.08 -1.10
CA ASN A 189 0.32 -8.42 -1.03
C ASN A 189 -0.71 -9.51 -0.69
N LYS A 190 -1.68 -9.23 0.22
CA LYS A 190 -2.79 -10.16 0.48
C LYS A 190 -3.61 -10.43 -0.79
N LEU A 191 -3.90 -9.38 -1.59
CA LEU A 191 -4.60 -9.54 -2.86
C LEU A 191 -3.79 -10.38 -3.86
N ILE A 192 -2.50 -10.10 -4.03
CA ILE A 192 -1.61 -10.83 -4.94
C ILE A 192 -1.51 -12.31 -4.54
N LEU A 193 -1.19 -12.60 -3.26
CA LEU A 193 -0.98 -13.97 -2.77
C LEU A 193 -2.25 -14.84 -2.89
N ASN A 194 -3.42 -14.20 -2.89
CA ASN A 194 -4.69 -14.89 -3.11
C ASN A 194 -5.15 -14.87 -4.57
N ASP A 195 -4.32 -14.43 -5.52
CA ASP A 195 -4.66 -14.33 -6.96
C ASP A 195 -5.96 -13.57 -7.19
N ILE A 196 -6.18 -12.47 -6.44
CA ILE A 196 -7.36 -11.62 -6.63
C ILE A 196 -7.20 -10.85 -7.94
N ARG A 197 -8.19 -10.96 -8.81
CA ARG A 197 -8.18 -10.33 -10.14
C ARG A 197 -8.97 -9.02 -10.16
N VAL A 198 -9.94 -8.90 -9.27
CA VAL A 198 -10.75 -7.69 -9.13
C VAL A 198 -10.94 -7.37 -7.66
N LEU A 199 -10.67 -6.14 -7.28
CA LEU A 199 -11.06 -5.55 -6.01
C LEU A 199 -12.36 -4.76 -6.21
N CYS A 200 -13.44 -5.22 -5.60
CA CYS A 200 -14.72 -4.52 -5.51
C CYS A 200 -14.71 -3.67 -4.22
N ASP A 201 -14.49 -2.39 -4.33
CA ASP A 201 -14.59 -1.46 -3.20
C ASP A 201 -16.06 -1.17 -2.91
N VAL A 202 -16.57 -1.76 -1.83
CA VAL A 202 -17.99 -1.69 -1.44
C VAL A 202 -18.29 -0.60 -0.41
N ARG A 203 -17.34 0.31 -0.18
CA ARG A 203 -17.57 1.48 0.67
C ARG A 203 -18.49 2.48 -0.03
N LYS A 204 -19.45 3.04 0.70
CA LYS A 204 -20.30 4.12 0.19
C LYS A 204 -19.45 5.34 -0.17
N ASN A 205 -18.62 5.76 0.77
CA ASN A 205 -17.61 6.79 0.56
C ASN A 205 -16.21 6.15 0.55
N ALA A 206 -15.54 6.20 -0.59
CA ALA A 206 -14.18 5.68 -0.75
C ALA A 206 -13.08 6.72 -0.45
N SER A 207 -13.40 7.77 0.33
CA SER A 207 -12.42 8.66 0.94
C SER A 207 -11.75 7.97 2.14
N SER A 208 -10.48 8.23 2.38
CA SER A 208 -9.74 7.69 3.53
C SER A 208 -8.62 8.63 3.95
N MET A 209 -8.51 8.85 5.27
CA MET A 209 -7.36 9.54 5.87
C MET A 209 -6.10 8.66 5.85
N LYS A 210 -6.26 7.35 5.76
CA LYS A 210 -5.14 6.42 5.67
C LYS A 210 -4.53 6.45 4.29
N TYR A 211 -3.23 6.68 4.23
CA TYR A 211 -2.49 6.77 2.97
C TYR A 211 -2.72 5.54 2.07
N GLY A 212 -3.00 5.80 0.80
CA GLY A 212 -3.18 4.76 -0.23
C GLY A 212 -4.60 4.21 -0.36
N PHE A 213 -5.52 4.51 0.59
CA PHE A 213 -6.87 3.93 0.60
C PHE A 213 -7.98 4.86 0.11
N SER A 214 -7.68 6.09 -0.30
CA SER A 214 -8.63 6.90 -1.06
C SER A 214 -8.81 6.32 -2.47
N LYS A 215 -10.03 6.41 -3.02
CA LYS A 215 -10.46 5.78 -4.29
C LYS A 215 -9.40 5.80 -5.39
N ASN A 216 -8.92 7.00 -5.75
CA ASN A 216 -7.99 7.16 -6.85
C ASN A 216 -6.60 6.56 -6.56
N GLN A 217 -6.14 6.64 -5.30
CA GLN A 217 -4.87 6.07 -4.88
C GLN A 217 -4.92 4.54 -4.90
N LEU A 218 -5.98 3.97 -4.29
CA LEU A 218 -6.17 2.52 -4.24
C LEU A 218 -6.36 1.92 -5.65
N LYS A 219 -7.18 2.58 -6.50
CA LYS A 219 -7.35 2.20 -7.90
C LYS A 219 -6.00 2.15 -8.63
N LYS A 220 -5.23 3.25 -8.59
CA LYS A 220 -3.92 3.33 -9.24
C LYS A 220 -2.94 2.29 -8.73
N ALA A 221 -2.95 2.00 -7.43
CA ALA A 221 -2.09 0.99 -6.82
C ALA A 221 -2.47 -0.43 -7.27
N CYS A 222 -3.77 -0.78 -7.28
CA CYS A 222 -4.27 -2.06 -7.76
C CYS A 222 -3.97 -2.28 -9.25
N GLU A 223 -4.31 -1.31 -10.10
CA GLU A 223 -4.06 -1.38 -11.54
C GLU A 223 -2.55 -1.50 -11.86
N GLY A 224 -1.71 -0.81 -11.06
CA GLY A 224 -0.25 -0.89 -11.20
C GLY A 224 0.35 -2.26 -10.91
N ILE A 225 -0.37 -3.16 -10.26
CA ILE A 225 0.02 -4.55 -9.99
C ILE A 225 -0.85 -5.58 -10.75
N GLY A 226 -1.66 -5.12 -11.72
CA GLY A 226 -2.50 -5.96 -12.57
C GLY A 226 -3.81 -6.43 -11.94
N ILE A 227 -4.29 -5.77 -10.87
CA ILE A 227 -5.59 -6.04 -10.24
C ILE A 227 -6.59 -4.96 -10.68
N ASN A 228 -7.71 -5.35 -11.26
CA ASN A 228 -8.77 -4.42 -11.61
C ASN A 228 -9.46 -3.87 -10.35
N TYR A 229 -9.77 -2.58 -10.35
CA TYR A 229 -10.50 -1.91 -9.26
C TYR A 229 -11.86 -1.43 -9.76
N ILE A 230 -12.92 -1.81 -9.01
CA ILE A 230 -14.30 -1.38 -9.27
C ILE A 230 -14.86 -0.81 -7.96
N HIS A 231 -15.47 0.37 -8.01
CA HIS A 231 -16.16 0.97 -6.87
C HIS A 231 -17.67 0.76 -7.02
N ILE A 232 -18.29 0.15 -6.00
CA ILE A 232 -19.72 -0.19 -5.98
C ILE A 232 -20.36 0.45 -4.73
N PRO A 233 -20.55 1.78 -4.74
CA PRO A 233 -21.05 2.53 -3.57
C PRO A 233 -22.51 2.23 -3.22
N GLU A 234 -23.28 1.67 -4.14
CA GLU A 234 -24.69 1.37 -3.95
C GLU A 234 -24.93 0.35 -2.82
N VAL A 235 -23.99 -0.60 -2.66
CA VAL A 235 -24.05 -1.62 -1.60
C VAL A 235 -23.34 -1.20 -0.31
N GLY A 236 -22.89 0.05 -0.21
CA GLY A 236 -22.19 0.58 0.97
C GLY A 236 -23.13 1.22 1.98
N ILE A 237 -22.70 1.34 3.24
CA ILE A 237 -23.38 2.09 4.30
C ILE A 237 -22.83 3.52 4.35
N GLU A 238 -23.69 4.50 4.46
CA GLU A 238 -23.35 5.90 4.62
C GLU A 238 -22.57 6.15 5.92
N SER A 239 -21.61 7.08 5.88
CA SER A 239 -20.67 7.31 7.00
C SER A 239 -21.37 7.90 8.24
N ASP A 240 -22.41 8.71 8.07
CA ASP A 240 -23.22 9.29 9.14
C ASP A 240 -23.94 8.23 9.97
N LYS A 241 -24.37 7.12 9.34
CA LYS A 241 -25.02 5.99 10.02
C LYS A 241 -24.06 5.10 10.83
N ARG A 242 -22.76 5.39 10.77
CA ARG A 242 -21.70 4.67 11.50
C ARG A 242 -21.21 5.44 12.74
N GLN A 243 -21.85 6.51 13.11
CA GLN A 243 -21.53 7.24 14.33
C GLN A 243 -22.02 6.46 15.55
N GLU A 244 -21.24 6.50 16.65
CA GLU A 244 -21.56 5.87 17.95
C GLU A 244 -21.69 4.34 17.97
N LEU A 245 -20.97 3.63 17.08
CA LEU A 245 -20.92 2.16 17.09
C LEU A 245 -19.92 1.64 18.15
N ASN A 246 -20.28 1.79 19.43
CA ASN A 246 -19.39 1.43 20.56
C ASN A 246 -19.60 0.00 21.07
N THR A 247 -20.70 -0.64 20.72
CA THR A 247 -21.06 -1.99 21.18
C THR A 247 -21.46 -2.90 20.02
N GLN A 248 -21.31 -4.21 20.18
CA GLN A 248 -21.75 -5.18 19.16
C GLN A 248 -23.26 -5.03 18.87
N SER A 249 -24.08 -4.76 19.88
CA SER A 249 -25.52 -4.54 19.69
C SER A 249 -25.83 -3.36 18.74
N ASN A 250 -24.99 -2.30 18.76
CA ASN A 250 -25.17 -1.17 17.85
C ASN A 250 -24.85 -1.58 16.40
N TYR A 251 -23.81 -2.39 16.20
CA TYR A 251 -23.51 -2.97 14.88
C TYR A 251 -24.64 -3.88 14.38
N ASP A 252 -25.17 -4.74 15.25
CA ASP A 252 -26.24 -5.68 14.89
C ASP A 252 -27.49 -4.94 14.44
N LYS A 253 -27.92 -3.90 15.15
CA LYS A 253 -29.05 -3.04 14.75
C LYS A 253 -28.80 -2.35 13.40
N LEU A 254 -27.58 -1.81 13.19
CA LEU A 254 -27.21 -1.19 11.92
C LEU A 254 -27.28 -2.22 10.78
N PHE A 255 -26.84 -3.45 11.00
CA PHE A 255 -26.82 -4.49 9.98
C PHE A 255 -28.22 -5.05 9.67
N GLU A 256 -29.15 -5.07 10.63
CA GLU A 256 -30.57 -5.39 10.33
C GLU A 256 -31.19 -4.33 9.40
N ILE A 257 -30.93 -3.05 9.64
CA ILE A 257 -31.35 -1.96 8.75
C ILE A 257 -30.66 -2.09 7.38
N TYR A 258 -29.38 -2.43 7.35
CA TYR A 258 -28.62 -2.62 6.11
C TYR A 258 -29.20 -3.75 5.25
N LYS A 259 -29.49 -4.91 5.86
CA LYS A 259 -30.09 -6.06 5.19
C LYS A 259 -31.48 -5.72 4.62
N SER A 260 -32.36 -5.14 5.45
CA SER A 260 -33.75 -4.86 5.09
C SER A 260 -33.91 -3.69 4.10
N LYS A 261 -33.06 -2.66 4.15
CA LYS A 261 -33.24 -1.45 3.32
C LYS A 261 -32.28 -1.40 2.12
N ILE A 262 -31.00 -1.79 2.30
CA ILE A 262 -29.99 -1.63 1.25
C ILE A 262 -29.86 -2.93 0.46
N LEU A 263 -29.61 -4.08 1.09
CA LEU A 263 -29.40 -5.32 0.36
C LEU A 263 -30.64 -5.77 -0.42
N LEU A 264 -31.84 -5.60 0.14
CA LEU A 264 -33.10 -5.93 -0.60
C LEU A 264 -33.28 -5.03 -1.82
N LYS A 265 -32.95 -3.74 -1.72
CA LYS A 265 -33.08 -2.79 -2.83
C LYS A 265 -32.00 -3.03 -3.89
N GLU A 266 -30.76 -3.27 -3.50
CA GLU A 266 -29.61 -3.37 -4.40
C GLU A 266 -29.34 -4.80 -4.89
N THR A 267 -30.39 -5.62 -5.06
CA THR A 267 -30.28 -7.00 -5.57
C THR A 267 -29.65 -7.08 -6.96
N ALA A 268 -29.89 -6.08 -7.81
CA ALA A 268 -29.27 -5.99 -9.14
C ALA A 268 -27.73 -5.88 -9.02
N LYS A 269 -27.22 -5.03 -8.13
CA LYS A 269 -25.78 -4.89 -7.90
C LYS A 269 -25.14 -6.16 -7.33
N GLN A 270 -25.82 -6.86 -6.47
CA GLN A 270 -25.36 -8.16 -5.96
C GLN A 270 -25.28 -9.21 -7.08
N LYS A 271 -26.24 -9.23 -8.02
CA LYS A 271 -26.17 -10.09 -9.22
C LYS A 271 -25.01 -9.70 -10.16
N GLU A 272 -24.73 -8.41 -10.33
CA GLU A 272 -23.56 -7.91 -11.07
C GLU A 272 -22.24 -8.41 -10.44
N ILE A 273 -22.11 -8.35 -9.11
CA ILE A 273 -20.96 -8.87 -8.37
C ILE A 273 -20.82 -10.39 -8.58
N LEU A 274 -21.92 -11.14 -8.52
CA LEU A 274 -21.90 -12.59 -8.76
C LEU A 274 -21.54 -12.93 -10.22
N ALA A 275 -22.03 -12.18 -11.20
CA ALA A 275 -21.64 -12.34 -12.60
C ALA A 275 -20.15 -12.04 -12.81
N LEU A 276 -19.63 -10.99 -12.16
CA LEU A 276 -18.22 -10.65 -12.14
C LEU A 276 -17.37 -11.77 -11.52
N LEU A 277 -17.82 -12.36 -10.41
CA LEU A 277 -17.15 -13.50 -9.77
C LEU A 277 -17.06 -14.69 -10.75
N LYS A 278 -18.15 -15.04 -11.43
CA LYS A 278 -18.17 -16.13 -12.42
C LYS A 278 -17.19 -15.87 -13.57
N SER A 279 -17.13 -14.64 -14.07
CA SER A 279 -16.26 -14.24 -15.17
C SER A 279 -14.78 -14.16 -14.76
N LYS A 280 -14.48 -13.56 -13.62
CA LYS A 280 -13.11 -13.28 -13.17
C LYS A 280 -12.56 -14.33 -12.20
N LYS A 281 -13.40 -15.24 -11.70
CA LYS A 281 -13.11 -16.35 -10.79
C LYS A 281 -12.72 -15.93 -9.37
N ARG A 282 -11.89 -14.90 -9.21
CA ARG A 282 -11.32 -14.52 -7.91
C ARG A 282 -11.45 -13.02 -7.71
N ILE A 283 -12.44 -12.62 -6.89
CA ILE A 283 -12.71 -11.20 -6.59
C ILE A 283 -12.75 -10.99 -5.08
N ALA A 284 -12.46 -9.77 -4.62
CA ALA A 284 -12.52 -9.41 -3.21
C ALA A 284 -13.46 -8.22 -2.98
N LEU A 285 -14.34 -8.33 -1.99
CA LEU A 285 -15.12 -7.21 -1.47
C LEU A 285 -14.26 -6.45 -0.45
N GLY A 286 -13.86 -5.21 -0.78
CA GLY A 286 -12.98 -4.39 0.04
C GLY A 286 -13.76 -3.39 0.90
N CYS A 287 -13.45 -3.30 2.20
CA CYS A 287 -13.97 -2.30 3.11
C CYS A 287 -12.91 -1.82 4.09
N PHE A 288 -13.27 -1.02 5.10
CA PHE A 288 -12.35 -0.49 6.10
C PHE A 288 -12.03 -1.50 7.20
N GLU A 289 -13.03 -1.96 7.93
CA GLU A 289 -12.92 -2.67 9.20
C GLU A 289 -12.08 -3.97 9.06
N ALA A 290 -11.15 -4.22 9.99
CA ALA A 290 -10.44 -5.49 10.10
C ALA A 290 -11.38 -6.61 10.54
N ASN A 291 -12.15 -6.36 11.62
CA ASN A 291 -13.10 -7.33 12.14
C ASN A 291 -14.28 -7.50 11.20
N ILE A 292 -14.45 -8.73 10.69
CA ILE A 292 -15.52 -9.07 9.76
C ILE A 292 -16.92 -8.93 10.39
N HIS A 293 -17.06 -9.13 11.71
CA HIS A 293 -18.33 -9.01 12.45
C HIS A 293 -18.76 -7.55 12.66
N GLN A 294 -17.86 -6.60 12.46
CA GLN A 294 -18.14 -5.17 12.53
C GLN A 294 -18.21 -4.51 11.15
N CYS A 295 -18.33 -5.32 10.10
CA CYS A 295 -18.30 -4.82 8.73
C CYS A 295 -19.46 -5.32 7.87
N HIS A 296 -20.09 -4.39 7.17
CA HIS A 296 -21.20 -4.68 6.23
C HIS A 296 -20.81 -5.62 5.08
N ARG A 297 -19.49 -5.71 4.72
CA ARG A 297 -19.03 -6.63 3.67
C ARG A 297 -19.35 -8.10 3.99
N LYS A 298 -19.46 -8.48 5.29
CA LYS A 298 -19.90 -9.81 5.72
C LYS A 298 -21.31 -10.08 5.21
N HIS A 299 -22.25 -9.22 5.54
CA HIS A 299 -23.66 -9.39 5.19
C HIS A 299 -23.91 -9.29 3.69
N LEU A 300 -23.14 -8.46 2.98
CA LEU A 300 -23.14 -8.44 1.52
C LEU A 300 -22.65 -9.78 0.94
N ALA A 301 -21.55 -10.30 1.45
CA ALA A 301 -21.03 -11.60 1.03
C ALA A 301 -22.04 -12.74 1.32
N GLU A 302 -22.62 -12.78 2.52
CA GLU A 302 -23.66 -13.75 2.92
C GLU A 302 -24.89 -13.66 2.01
N SER A 303 -25.34 -12.44 1.67
CA SER A 303 -26.47 -12.24 0.75
C SER A 303 -26.17 -12.77 -0.65
N ILE A 304 -24.95 -12.56 -1.17
CA ILE A 304 -24.51 -13.10 -2.47
C ILE A 304 -24.41 -14.63 -2.42
N THR A 305 -23.83 -15.19 -1.34
CA THR A 305 -23.69 -16.65 -1.19
C THR A 305 -25.03 -17.35 -1.01
N GLY A 306 -26.06 -16.68 -0.48
CA GLY A 306 -27.41 -17.17 -0.37
C GLY A 306 -28.19 -17.25 -1.71
N MET A 307 -27.65 -16.72 -2.81
CA MET A 307 -28.33 -16.80 -4.12
C MET A 307 -28.28 -18.23 -4.68
N LYS A 308 -29.37 -18.72 -5.24
CA LYS A 308 -29.47 -20.08 -5.82
C LYS A 308 -28.39 -20.43 -6.84
N SER A 309 -27.81 -19.42 -7.49
CA SER A 309 -26.75 -19.59 -8.50
C SER A 309 -25.32 -19.48 -7.95
N PHE A 310 -25.16 -19.40 -6.64
CA PHE A 310 -23.86 -19.42 -5.96
C PHE A 310 -23.55 -20.84 -5.48
N SER A 311 -22.40 -21.37 -5.89
CA SER A 311 -21.90 -22.69 -5.49
C SER A 311 -20.38 -22.66 -5.27
N TYR A 312 -19.86 -21.52 -4.84
CA TYR A 312 -18.43 -21.24 -4.76
C TYR A 312 -17.99 -21.05 -3.31
N GLU A 313 -16.69 -20.97 -3.10
CA GLU A 313 -16.11 -20.74 -1.78
C GLU A 313 -16.16 -19.26 -1.39
N LEU A 314 -16.42 -18.96 -0.10
CA LEU A 314 -16.24 -17.65 0.52
C LEU A 314 -15.04 -17.68 1.49
N LYS A 315 -14.12 -16.71 1.37
CA LYS A 315 -12.99 -16.54 2.28
C LYS A 315 -12.88 -15.12 2.81
N HIS A 316 -12.57 -14.99 4.10
CA HIS A 316 -12.25 -13.71 4.73
C HIS A 316 -10.72 -13.60 4.92
N LEU A 317 -10.11 -12.44 4.51
CA LEU A 317 -8.65 -12.19 4.53
C LEU A 317 -8.24 -11.24 5.65
#